data_0580f2808087af27be51a18e4128854b
#
_entry.id   0580f2808087af27be51a18e4128854b
#
_cell.length_a   1.000
_cell.length_b   1.000
_cell.length_c   1.000
_cell.angle_alpha   90.00
_cell.angle_beta   90.00
_cell.angle_gamma   90.00
#
_symmetry.space_group_name_H-M   'P 1'
#
loop_
_entity.id
_entity.type
_entity.pdbx_description
1 polymer ?
#
loop_
_entity_poly.entity_id
_entity_poly.type
_entity_poly.pdbx_seq_one_letter_code
_entity_poly.pdbx_strand_id
1 'polypeptide(L)'
;MSARVLVIGFDACEASLVQRWAAEGKLPNFAALARESRTFQLDNPMETLPGAIWPEIHTGCSSGKMGHFYIPNQLHTGEAVLRAVRPADIDPEFYYWTQASRAGKRVGVIDPVQAVAARGIDGVQLIEWGLHDRTFAVSSDPPQLLEDIRATYGDHPILSCDLHGETPEGYRRLLQGLLRGVRSKARFSTEILAREAWDLFSVTYSESHCAGHQFWHFIDSRHPWHDPSAPSELQHALLDVYRAIDDALPATLAAAGPDASVFAIFSHGIDLYYDGPQLLPEVLARLGLAGGGAGKAGRWLRRLRTRVTYLPRPVKALIKRLARTRPLAAPAAAAGCAVDPFASPKTRAAFVNNNRCGGIRLNLRGREPFGSVEPGPQAAALLQMLRRELLALCDPKSGEAIVVRVQTSSEAFGPDHHPDLPDLICVFRTDLGMLERCESPAVGSVHVPVYHPHAPRSGDHTVNSQLWASGPGVVATGETGRGNVLDIAPTILAALDVALPEWLDGRPLPVSAAAHESGLARDGAAPAALSAAD
;
A
#
# COMPACT_ATOMS: atom_id res chain seq x y z
N MET A 1 28.27 12.06 -20.80
CA MET A 1 28.28 11.33 -19.51
C MET A 1 26.85 10.83 -19.33
N SER A 2 26.65 9.54 -19.04
CA SER A 2 25.30 9.04 -18.74
C SER A 2 24.79 9.72 -17.48
N ALA A 3 23.54 10.16 -17.46
CA ALA A 3 22.94 10.77 -16.30
C ALA A 3 22.80 9.70 -15.20
N ARG A 4 23.30 10.01 -13.99
CA ARG A 4 23.06 9.19 -12.80
C ARG A 4 21.72 9.53 -12.19
N VAL A 5 20.93 8.53 -11.88
CA VAL A 5 19.66 8.66 -11.21
C VAL A 5 19.68 7.88 -9.91
N LEU A 6 19.34 8.54 -8.80
CA LEU A 6 19.11 7.95 -7.48
C LEU A 6 17.63 8.03 -7.15
N VAL A 7 17.00 6.88 -6.89
CA VAL A 7 15.62 6.78 -6.40
C VAL A 7 15.63 6.35 -4.94
N ILE A 8 14.97 7.11 -4.07
CA ILE A 8 14.79 6.78 -2.67
C ILE A 8 13.29 6.64 -2.40
N GLY A 9 12.83 5.42 -2.21
CA GLY A 9 11.44 5.12 -1.88
C GLY A 9 11.20 5.16 -0.37
N PHE A 10 10.12 5.78 0.05
CA PHE A 10 9.64 5.78 1.44
C PHE A 10 8.24 5.17 1.46
N ASP A 11 8.14 3.93 1.95
CA ASP A 11 6.88 3.21 1.98
C ASP A 11 6.03 3.66 3.16
N ALA A 12 4.80 4.10 2.86
CA ALA A 12 3.85 4.63 3.84
C ALA A 12 4.45 5.67 4.80
N CYS A 13 5.38 6.48 4.30
CA CYS A 13 5.97 7.59 5.04
C CYS A 13 5.09 8.83 4.87
N GLU A 14 4.45 9.27 5.97
CA GLU A 14 3.54 10.40 5.91
C GLU A 14 4.29 11.71 5.64
N ALA A 15 4.18 12.21 4.42
CA ALA A 15 4.90 13.39 3.96
C ALA A 15 4.58 14.66 4.78
N SER A 16 3.36 14.80 5.27
CA SER A 16 2.99 15.94 6.13
C SER A 16 3.68 15.90 7.49
N LEU A 17 3.92 14.71 8.06
CA LEU A 17 4.74 14.54 9.27
C LEU A 17 6.20 14.90 8.99
N VAL A 18 6.76 14.45 7.85
CA VAL A 18 8.12 14.79 7.44
C VAL A 18 8.26 16.31 7.33
N GLN A 19 7.36 16.97 6.62
CA GLN A 19 7.37 18.45 6.45
C GLN A 19 7.26 19.16 7.80
N ARG A 20 6.35 18.72 8.68
CA ARG A 20 6.18 19.30 10.02
C ARG A 20 7.46 19.13 10.87
N TRP A 21 7.98 17.92 10.95
CA TRP A 21 9.18 17.64 11.76
C TRP A 21 10.46 18.26 11.17
N ALA A 22 10.53 18.40 9.85
CA ALA A 22 11.59 19.16 9.19
C ALA A 22 11.52 20.66 9.57
N ALA A 23 10.35 21.27 9.55
CA ALA A 23 10.14 22.65 10.00
C ALA A 23 10.44 22.84 11.50
N GLU A 24 10.21 21.83 12.33
CA GLU A 24 10.56 21.81 13.76
C GLU A 24 12.07 21.54 14.00
N GLY A 25 12.87 21.35 12.96
CA GLY A 25 14.31 21.03 13.05
C GLY A 25 14.63 19.61 13.51
N LYS A 26 13.65 18.72 13.54
CA LYS A 26 13.78 17.31 13.99
C LYS A 26 14.27 16.37 12.90
N LEU A 27 14.13 16.76 11.61
CA LEU A 27 14.54 16.03 10.41
C LEU A 27 15.35 16.99 9.50
N PRO A 28 16.61 17.33 9.85
CA PRO A 28 17.39 18.35 9.16
C PRO A 28 17.77 17.97 7.73
N ASN A 29 17.95 16.67 7.44
CA ASN A 29 18.35 16.21 6.11
C ASN A 29 17.17 16.18 5.14
N PHE A 30 15.97 15.79 5.59
CA PHE A 30 14.74 15.99 4.82
C PHE A 30 14.46 17.46 4.58
N ALA A 31 14.73 18.34 5.56
CA ALA A 31 14.60 19.79 5.38
C ALA A 31 15.58 20.32 4.32
N ALA A 32 16.80 19.81 4.26
CA ALA A 32 17.77 20.15 3.23
C ALA A 32 17.31 19.66 1.84
N LEU A 33 16.92 18.39 1.74
CA LEU A 33 16.41 17.79 0.50
C LEU A 33 15.19 18.55 -0.03
N ALA A 34 14.22 18.87 0.84
CA ALA A 34 13.02 19.61 0.45
C ALA A 34 13.33 21.00 -0.13
N ARG A 35 14.31 21.72 0.43
CA ARG A 35 14.73 23.05 -0.07
C ARG A 35 15.33 22.99 -1.48
N GLU A 36 15.99 21.89 -1.81
CA GLU A 36 16.66 21.67 -3.09
C GLU A 36 15.75 20.98 -4.12
N SER A 37 14.57 20.55 -3.69
CA SER A 37 13.67 19.76 -4.52
C SER A 37 12.55 20.59 -5.15
N ARG A 38 12.18 20.20 -6.37
CA ARG A 38 10.86 20.47 -6.92
C ARG A 38 9.91 19.38 -6.40
N THR A 39 8.82 19.80 -5.78
CA THR A 39 7.84 18.87 -5.19
C THR A 39 6.62 18.71 -6.07
N PHE A 40 6.06 17.50 -6.07
CA PHE A 40 4.81 17.17 -6.76
C PHE A 40 3.89 16.45 -5.79
N GLN A 41 2.64 16.91 -5.69
CA GLN A 41 1.56 16.13 -5.11
C GLN A 41 1.07 15.16 -6.17
N LEU A 42 1.02 13.87 -5.83
CA LEU A 42 0.64 12.82 -6.76
C LEU A 42 -0.74 12.28 -6.44
N ASP A 43 -1.59 12.23 -7.44
CA ASP A 43 -2.91 11.66 -7.33
C ASP A 43 -2.86 10.14 -7.50
N ASN A 44 -3.67 9.43 -6.72
CA ASN A 44 -4.06 8.04 -6.95
C ASN A 44 -5.58 8.01 -7.10
N PRO A 45 -6.12 8.14 -8.32
CA PRO A 45 -7.54 8.39 -8.56
C PRO A 45 -8.48 7.34 -7.99
N MET A 46 -8.01 6.09 -7.91
CA MET A 46 -8.83 4.98 -7.40
C MET A 46 -8.54 4.62 -5.96
N GLU A 47 -7.55 5.24 -5.34
CA GLU A 47 -7.19 4.96 -3.95
C GLU A 47 -6.96 3.46 -3.69
N THR A 48 -6.46 2.73 -4.70
CA THR A 48 -6.21 1.28 -4.64
C THR A 48 -4.99 0.93 -3.78
N LEU A 49 -4.87 1.61 -2.65
CA LEU A 49 -3.86 1.36 -1.64
C LEU A 49 -4.28 0.18 -0.73
N PRO A 50 -3.32 -0.53 -0.15
CA PRO A 50 -1.89 -0.60 -0.43
C PRO A 50 -1.57 -1.61 -1.55
N GLY A 51 -2.56 -2.19 -2.20
CA GLY A 51 -2.41 -3.37 -3.02
C GLY A 51 -1.81 -3.13 -4.40
N ALA A 52 -1.76 -1.90 -4.88
CA ALA A 52 -1.37 -1.61 -6.25
C ALA A 52 -0.41 -0.44 -6.41
N ILE A 53 -0.23 0.42 -5.42
CA ILE A 53 0.53 1.66 -5.60
C ILE A 53 1.99 1.44 -5.98
N TRP A 54 2.70 0.50 -5.37
CA TRP A 54 4.07 0.20 -5.75
C TRP A 54 4.18 -0.44 -7.13
N PRO A 55 3.37 -1.44 -7.50
CA PRO A 55 3.27 -1.87 -8.90
C PRO A 55 3.03 -0.74 -9.88
N GLU A 56 2.12 0.20 -9.59
CA GLU A 56 1.86 1.39 -10.42
C GLU A 56 3.11 2.30 -10.53
N ILE A 57 3.80 2.56 -9.41
CA ILE A 57 5.06 3.32 -9.39
C ILE A 57 6.16 2.61 -10.21
N HIS A 58 6.29 1.29 -10.08
CA HIS A 58 7.34 0.53 -10.75
C HIS A 58 7.14 0.43 -12.25
N THR A 59 5.89 0.38 -12.71
CA THR A 59 5.56 0.08 -14.10
C THR A 59 5.08 1.30 -14.89
N GLY A 60 4.54 2.33 -14.22
CA GLY A 60 3.80 3.42 -14.87
C GLY A 60 2.50 2.96 -15.53
N CYS A 61 2.00 1.77 -15.16
CA CYS A 61 0.74 1.20 -15.63
C CYS A 61 -0.30 1.20 -14.52
N SER A 62 -1.54 1.49 -14.86
CA SER A 62 -2.65 1.51 -13.93
C SER A 62 -3.04 0.10 -13.43
N SER A 63 -3.62 0.05 -12.25
CA SER A 63 -4.29 -1.16 -11.75
C SER A 63 -5.31 -1.71 -12.74
N GLY A 64 -5.95 -0.82 -13.50
CA GLY A 64 -6.87 -1.19 -14.59
C GLY A 64 -6.25 -2.10 -15.63
N LYS A 65 -5.02 -1.83 -16.00
CA LYS A 65 -4.26 -2.58 -17.00
C LYS A 65 -3.60 -3.83 -16.42
N MET A 66 -3.01 -3.70 -15.21
CA MET A 66 -2.27 -4.80 -14.59
C MET A 66 -3.16 -5.81 -13.87
N GLY A 67 -4.38 -5.46 -13.54
CA GLY A 67 -5.30 -6.32 -12.78
C GLY A 67 -4.97 -6.41 -11.29
N HIS A 68 -4.07 -5.60 -10.76
CA HIS A 68 -3.72 -5.62 -9.35
C HIS A 68 -4.68 -4.77 -8.53
N PHE A 69 -5.45 -5.41 -7.64
CA PHE A 69 -6.33 -4.73 -6.70
C PHE A 69 -5.83 -4.85 -5.26
N TYR A 70 -5.44 -6.05 -4.83
CA TYR A 70 -4.87 -6.30 -3.51
C TYR A 70 -3.98 -7.53 -3.52
N ILE A 71 -2.67 -7.33 -3.63
CA ILE A 71 -1.68 -8.40 -3.80
C ILE A 71 -1.76 -9.53 -2.75
N PRO A 72 -1.93 -9.25 -1.43
CA PRO A 72 -2.02 -10.30 -0.43
C PRO A 72 -3.24 -11.21 -0.57
N ASN A 73 -4.32 -10.76 -1.22
CA ASN A 73 -5.56 -11.53 -1.39
C ASN A 73 -6.36 -11.02 -2.59
N GLN A 74 -5.88 -11.33 -3.78
CA GLN A 74 -6.45 -10.88 -5.04
C GLN A 74 -7.37 -11.94 -5.66
N LEU A 75 -8.40 -11.49 -6.38
CA LEU A 75 -9.23 -12.36 -7.22
C LEU A 75 -8.45 -12.72 -8.48
N HIS A 76 -8.48 -14.01 -8.83
CA HIS A 76 -7.94 -14.54 -10.07
C HIS A 76 -9.09 -15.16 -10.87
N THR A 77 -9.59 -14.45 -11.86
CA THR A 77 -10.80 -14.80 -12.62
C THR A 77 -10.68 -16.17 -13.30
N GLY A 78 -9.52 -16.45 -13.90
CA GLY A 78 -9.29 -17.76 -14.54
C GLY A 78 -9.28 -18.95 -13.58
N GLU A 79 -8.96 -18.72 -12.30
CA GLU A 79 -8.97 -19.74 -11.23
C GLU A 79 -10.25 -19.65 -10.39
N ALA A 80 -11.00 -18.55 -10.50
CA ALA A 80 -12.19 -18.22 -9.70
C ALA A 80 -11.96 -18.27 -8.19
N VAL A 81 -10.78 -17.87 -7.75
CA VAL A 81 -10.37 -17.91 -6.34
C VAL A 81 -9.77 -16.58 -5.87
N LEU A 82 -9.89 -16.33 -4.57
CA LEU A 82 -9.13 -15.31 -3.87
C LEU A 82 -7.86 -15.95 -3.30
N ARG A 83 -6.70 -15.49 -3.74
CA ARG A 83 -5.40 -15.92 -3.23
C ARG A 83 -4.37 -14.79 -3.34
N ALA A 84 -3.26 -14.92 -2.63
CA ALA A 84 -2.14 -14.02 -2.84
C ALA A 84 -1.61 -14.11 -4.27
N VAL A 85 -1.13 -12.98 -4.80
CA VAL A 85 -0.38 -12.92 -6.06
C VAL A 85 0.90 -13.73 -5.90
N ARG A 86 1.24 -14.55 -6.89
CA ARG A 86 2.48 -15.34 -6.94
C ARG A 86 3.53 -14.63 -7.79
N PRO A 87 4.81 -14.97 -7.67
CA PRO A 87 5.85 -14.44 -8.56
C PRO A 87 5.53 -14.62 -10.05
N ALA A 88 4.85 -15.71 -10.42
CA ALA A 88 4.47 -16.00 -11.81
C ALA A 88 3.30 -15.14 -12.33
N ASP A 89 2.57 -14.46 -11.46
CA ASP A 89 1.48 -13.55 -11.82
C ASP A 89 2.00 -12.11 -12.06
N ILE A 90 3.31 -11.87 -11.84
CA ILE A 90 3.96 -10.57 -12.03
C ILE A 90 4.90 -10.66 -13.23
N ASP A 91 4.79 -9.69 -14.14
CA ASP A 91 5.72 -9.56 -15.25
C ASP A 91 6.73 -8.43 -14.97
N PRO A 92 7.99 -8.77 -14.60
CA PRO A 92 9.01 -7.79 -14.27
C PRO A 92 9.53 -7.02 -15.50
N GLU A 93 9.14 -7.39 -16.73
CA GLU A 93 9.50 -6.64 -17.93
C GLU A 93 8.86 -5.24 -17.94
N PHE A 94 7.78 -5.01 -17.22
CA PHE A 94 7.16 -3.69 -17.12
C PHE A 94 7.87 -2.73 -16.15
N TYR A 95 8.84 -3.18 -15.34
CA TYR A 95 9.51 -2.30 -14.38
C TYR A 95 10.43 -1.28 -15.07
N TYR A 96 10.43 -0.04 -14.57
CA TYR A 96 11.30 1.02 -15.10
C TYR A 96 12.79 0.64 -15.06
N TRP A 97 13.26 -0.08 -14.05
CA TRP A 97 14.65 -0.52 -13.98
C TRP A 97 14.98 -1.65 -14.97
N THR A 98 14.01 -2.50 -15.30
CA THR A 98 14.19 -3.50 -16.36
C THR A 98 14.31 -2.79 -17.71
N GLN A 99 13.47 -1.80 -17.99
CA GLN A 99 13.55 -1.01 -19.22
C GLN A 99 14.88 -0.23 -19.29
N ALA A 100 15.33 0.36 -18.19
CA ALA A 100 16.63 1.00 -18.12
C ALA A 100 17.76 0.02 -18.46
N SER A 101 17.75 -1.17 -17.87
CA SER A 101 18.75 -2.20 -18.15
C SER A 101 18.69 -2.68 -19.62
N ARG A 102 17.51 -2.87 -20.20
CA ARG A 102 17.34 -3.21 -21.64
C ARG A 102 17.91 -2.12 -22.56
N ALA A 103 17.91 -0.86 -22.10
CA ALA A 103 18.54 0.27 -22.80
C ALA A 103 20.05 0.40 -22.52
N GLY A 104 20.68 -0.60 -21.92
CA GLY A 104 22.11 -0.64 -21.63
C GLY A 104 22.54 0.17 -20.40
N LYS A 105 21.61 0.50 -19.50
CA LYS A 105 21.92 1.17 -18.23
C LYS A 105 22.26 0.16 -17.16
N ARG A 106 23.30 0.47 -16.36
CA ARG A 106 23.66 -0.34 -15.19
C ARG A 106 22.78 0.02 -14.00
N VAL A 107 22.10 -0.98 -13.41
CA VAL A 107 21.05 -0.74 -12.41
C VAL A 107 21.31 -1.45 -11.09
N GLY A 108 21.11 -0.75 -9.97
CA GLY A 108 21.08 -1.29 -8.61
C GLY A 108 19.71 -1.09 -8.00
N VAL A 109 19.04 -2.17 -7.55
CA VAL A 109 17.69 -2.10 -7.01
C VAL A 109 17.64 -2.82 -5.66
N ILE A 110 17.39 -2.05 -4.62
CA ILE A 110 17.39 -2.54 -3.23
C ILE A 110 15.99 -2.39 -2.63
N ASP A 111 15.40 -3.53 -2.31
CA ASP A 111 14.16 -3.65 -1.54
C ASP A 111 12.93 -2.97 -2.19
N PRO A 112 12.70 -3.14 -3.51
CA PRO A 112 11.49 -2.65 -4.14
C PRO A 112 10.27 -3.37 -3.55
N VAL A 113 9.23 -2.60 -3.19
CA VAL A 113 8.04 -3.15 -2.54
C VAL A 113 7.17 -3.89 -3.57
N GLN A 114 6.67 -5.08 -3.21
CA GLN A 114 5.76 -5.88 -4.04
C GLN A 114 6.31 -6.18 -5.44
N ALA A 115 7.60 -6.42 -5.55
CA ALA A 115 8.28 -6.72 -6.80
C ALA A 115 8.94 -8.10 -6.76
N VAL A 116 9.22 -8.64 -7.94
CA VAL A 116 10.02 -9.85 -8.14
C VAL A 116 11.31 -9.49 -8.89
N ALA A 117 12.36 -10.31 -8.77
CA ALA A 117 13.58 -10.07 -9.50
C ALA A 117 13.35 -10.22 -11.02
N ALA A 118 13.74 -9.21 -11.79
CA ALA A 118 13.81 -9.28 -13.24
C ALA A 118 15.03 -10.10 -13.65
N ARG A 119 14.93 -10.85 -14.75
CA ARG A 119 16.05 -11.68 -15.25
C ARG A 119 16.91 -10.92 -16.22
N GLY A 120 18.23 -11.17 -16.15
CA GLY A 120 19.19 -10.68 -17.13
C GLY A 120 19.32 -9.16 -17.17
N ILE A 121 19.21 -8.50 -16.04
CA ILE A 121 19.56 -7.08 -15.90
C ILE A 121 21.08 -6.92 -15.79
N ASP A 122 21.60 -5.80 -16.27
CA ASP A 122 22.98 -5.40 -15.99
C ASP A 122 23.02 -4.68 -14.64
N GLY A 123 23.44 -5.41 -13.58
CA GLY A 123 23.54 -4.85 -12.26
C GLY A 123 23.16 -5.80 -11.13
N VAL A 124 22.49 -5.28 -10.10
CA VAL A 124 22.12 -6.06 -8.91
C VAL A 124 20.68 -5.77 -8.46
N GLN A 125 20.06 -6.79 -7.89
CA GLN A 125 18.74 -6.69 -7.24
C GLN A 125 18.76 -7.40 -5.89
N LEU A 126 18.20 -6.76 -4.86
CA LEU A 126 17.86 -7.36 -3.58
C LEU A 126 16.37 -7.18 -3.33
N ILE A 127 15.62 -8.26 -3.22
CA ILE A 127 14.16 -8.28 -3.13
C ILE A 127 13.74 -8.75 -1.74
N GLU A 128 12.77 -8.03 -1.13
CA GLU A 128 12.07 -8.43 0.09
C GLU A 128 12.96 -8.60 1.34
N TRP A 129 14.16 -7.97 1.39
CA TRP A 129 15.01 -8.09 2.57
C TRP A 129 14.39 -7.41 3.80
N GLY A 130 13.86 -6.19 3.63
CA GLY A 130 13.37 -5.34 4.71
C GLY A 130 11.86 -5.10 4.72
N LEU A 131 11.09 -5.84 3.91
CA LEU A 131 9.63 -5.69 3.89
C LEU A 131 8.97 -6.50 5.02
N HIS A 132 7.99 -5.89 5.70
CA HIS A 132 7.30 -6.55 6.82
C HIS A 132 6.21 -7.51 6.36
N ASP A 133 5.47 -7.17 5.33
CA ASP A 133 4.44 -8.01 4.69
C ASP A 133 5.03 -8.62 3.43
N ARG A 134 6.05 -9.47 3.62
CA ARG A 134 6.71 -10.14 2.50
C ARG A 134 5.69 -10.86 1.62
N THR A 135 5.58 -10.39 0.39
CA THR A 135 4.71 -11.01 -0.60
C THR A 135 5.41 -12.23 -1.21
N PHE A 136 6.72 -12.15 -1.35
CA PHE A 136 7.56 -13.16 -2.00
C PHE A 136 8.70 -13.60 -1.08
N ALA A 137 9.50 -14.55 -1.54
CA ALA A 137 10.69 -14.97 -0.83
C ALA A 137 11.81 -13.94 -0.99
N VAL A 138 12.59 -13.73 0.08
CA VAL A 138 13.81 -12.92 0.01
C VAL A 138 14.75 -13.52 -1.01
N SER A 139 15.20 -12.73 -1.97
CA SER A 139 16.08 -13.16 -3.06
C SER A 139 16.97 -12.03 -3.53
N SER A 140 18.01 -12.37 -4.28
CA SER A 140 18.84 -11.40 -4.98
C SER A 140 19.30 -11.93 -6.33
N ASP A 141 19.66 -11.01 -7.21
CA ASP A 141 20.37 -11.29 -8.44
C ASP A 141 21.57 -10.33 -8.51
N PRO A 142 22.82 -10.85 -8.48
CA PRO A 142 23.17 -12.27 -8.34
C PRO A 142 22.86 -12.84 -6.93
N PRO A 143 22.68 -14.17 -6.78
CA PRO A 143 22.37 -14.79 -5.48
C PRO A 143 23.40 -14.50 -4.39
N GLN A 144 24.68 -14.34 -4.74
CA GLN A 144 25.78 -14.04 -3.84
C GLN A 144 25.55 -12.75 -3.05
N LEU A 145 24.88 -11.77 -3.61
CA LEU A 145 24.58 -10.49 -2.94
C LEU A 145 23.80 -10.70 -1.62
N LEU A 146 22.78 -11.57 -1.62
CA LEU A 146 22.01 -11.87 -0.42
C LEU A 146 22.85 -12.62 0.62
N GLU A 147 23.71 -13.55 0.17
CA GLU A 147 24.61 -14.29 1.06
C GLU A 147 25.61 -13.35 1.75
N ASP A 148 26.21 -12.42 1.03
CA ASP A 148 27.15 -11.43 1.55
C ASP A 148 26.47 -10.46 2.54
N ILE A 149 25.26 -10.01 2.22
CA ILE A 149 24.47 -9.15 3.10
C ILE A 149 24.11 -9.90 4.39
N ARG A 150 23.66 -11.15 4.29
CA ARG A 150 23.35 -11.98 5.46
C ARG A 150 24.56 -12.25 6.33
N ALA A 151 25.70 -12.51 5.73
CA ALA A 151 26.95 -12.77 6.46
C ALA A 151 27.40 -11.54 7.26
N THR A 152 27.19 -10.33 6.73
CA THR A 152 27.69 -9.08 7.34
C THR A 152 26.64 -8.40 8.23
N TYR A 153 25.38 -8.36 7.79
CA TYR A 153 24.31 -7.57 8.41
C TYR A 153 23.18 -8.44 9.00
N GLY A 154 23.13 -9.73 8.64
CA GLY A 154 22.05 -10.64 9.00
C GLY A 154 20.78 -10.45 8.14
N ASP A 155 19.72 -11.16 8.52
CA ASP A 155 18.39 -10.91 8.00
C ASP A 155 17.79 -9.65 8.67
N HIS A 156 16.76 -9.06 8.04
CA HIS A 156 16.04 -7.93 8.66
C HIS A 156 15.47 -8.35 10.01
N PRO A 157 15.66 -7.55 11.08
CA PRO A 157 15.27 -7.94 12.45
C PRO A 157 13.76 -8.12 12.65
N ILE A 158 12.94 -7.51 11.78
CA ILE A 158 11.48 -7.57 11.83
C ILE A 158 10.98 -8.35 10.63
N LEU A 159 10.31 -9.48 10.89
CA LEU A 159 9.67 -10.31 9.87
C LEU A 159 8.22 -9.88 9.61
N SER A 160 7.53 -9.38 10.66
CA SER A 160 6.20 -8.82 10.60
C SER A 160 5.98 -7.91 11.79
N CYS A 161 5.54 -6.68 11.56
CA CYS A 161 5.25 -5.74 12.62
C CYS A 161 3.99 -6.14 13.42
N ASP A 162 3.09 -6.91 12.85
CA ASP A 162 1.84 -7.34 13.47
C ASP A 162 2.04 -8.40 14.58
N LEU A 163 3.26 -8.97 14.69
CA LEU A 163 3.59 -9.97 15.72
C LEU A 163 4.14 -9.40 17.02
N HIS A 164 4.41 -8.10 17.10
CA HIS A 164 5.19 -7.47 18.17
C HIS A 164 4.38 -6.62 19.16
N GLY A 165 3.14 -6.24 18.84
CA GLY A 165 2.35 -5.28 19.61
C GLY A 165 1.81 -5.76 20.96
N GLU A 166 1.02 -4.91 21.60
CA GLU A 166 0.24 -5.07 22.84
C GLU A 166 0.99 -4.90 24.17
N THR A 167 2.33 -4.82 24.23
CA THR A 167 3.05 -4.52 25.48
C THR A 167 4.15 -3.50 25.26
N PRO A 168 4.49 -2.71 26.29
CA PRO A 168 5.62 -1.79 26.20
C PRO A 168 6.92 -2.49 25.73
N GLU A 169 7.20 -3.69 26.22
CA GLU A 169 8.37 -4.49 25.81
C GLU A 169 8.28 -4.95 24.34
N GLY A 170 7.07 -5.29 23.88
CA GLY A 170 6.81 -5.64 22.48
C GLY A 170 7.10 -4.45 21.56
N TYR A 171 6.57 -3.28 21.89
CA TYR A 171 6.82 -2.04 21.15
C TYR A 171 8.30 -1.63 21.18
N ARG A 172 9.00 -1.76 22.31
CA ARG A 172 10.45 -1.51 22.40
C ARG A 172 11.26 -2.45 21.50
N ARG A 173 10.93 -3.75 21.48
CA ARG A 173 11.60 -4.71 20.58
C ARG A 173 11.35 -4.37 19.13
N LEU A 174 10.11 -3.99 18.76
CA LEU A 174 9.77 -3.55 17.42
C LEU A 174 10.58 -2.31 17.04
N LEU A 175 10.55 -1.25 17.85
CA LEU A 175 11.30 -0.02 17.61
C LEU A 175 12.79 -0.31 17.37
N GLN A 176 13.42 -1.04 18.30
CA GLN A 176 14.84 -1.40 18.16
C GLN A 176 15.12 -2.21 16.90
N GLY A 177 14.21 -3.10 16.51
CA GLY A 177 14.32 -3.88 15.28
C GLY A 177 14.25 -2.99 14.05
N LEU A 178 13.27 -2.07 13.98
CA LEU A 178 13.12 -1.13 12.88
C LEU A 178 14.36 -0.22 12.76
N LEU A 179 14.83 0.35 13.87
CA LEU A 179 16.04 1.19 13.87
C LEU A 179 17.28 0.44 13.38
N ARG A 180 17.45 -0.83 13.78
CA ARG A 180 18.54 -1.67 13.24
C ARG A 180 18.33 -1.95 11.75
N GLY A 181 17.10 -2.25 11.32
CA GLY A 181 16.75 -2.47 9.92
C GLY A 181 17.16 -1.30 9.04
N VAL A 182 16.69 -0.08 9.38
CA VAL A 182 17.06 1.15 8.66
C VAL A 182 18.58 1.31 8.58
N ARG A 183 19.29 1.20 9.71
CA ARG A 183 20.76 1.39 9.74
C ARG A 183 21.49 0.35 8.90
N SER A 184 21.11 -0.92 8.96
CA SER A 184 21.71 -1.97 8.15
C SER A 184 21.47 -1.72 6.66
N LYS A 185 20.21 -1.43 6.27
CA LYS A 185 19.83 -1.11 4.89
C LYS A 185 20.61 0.10 4.37
N ALA A 186 20.65 1.19 5.13
CA ALA A 186 21.40 2.39 4.77
C ALA A 186 22.88 2.07 4.50
N ARG A 187 23.52 1.29 5.39
CA ARG A 187 24.95 0.96 5.27
C ARG A 187 25.23 0.12 4.04
N PHE A 188 24.59 -1.04 3.89
CA PHE A 188 24.90 -1.89 2.74
C PHE A 188 24.46 -1.26 1.41
N SER A 189 23.35 -0.50 1.37
CA SER A 189 22.93 0.20 0.14
C SER A 189 23.94 1.27 -0.26
N THR A 190 24.44 2.05 0.70
CA THR A 190 25.47 3.07 0.45
C THR A 190 26.80 2.41 0.04
N GLU A 191 27.18 1.29 0.64
CA GLU A 191 28.38 0.52 0.24
C GLU A 191 28.25 -0.02 -1.18
N ILE A 192 27.10 -0.59 -1.56
CA ILE A 192 26.85 -1.07 -2.93
C ILE A 192 26.89 0.10 -3.92
N LEU A 193 26.20 1.22 -3.58
CA LEU A 193 26.18 2.42 -4.40
C LEU A 193 27.57 2.99 -4.64
N ALA A 194 28.44 2.98 -3.63
CA ALA A 194 29.80 3.50 -3.72
C ALA A 194 30.80 2.59 -4.48
N ARG A 195 30.51 1.30 -4.65
CA ARG A 195 31.45 0.35 -5.26
C ARG A 195 31.62 0.53 -6.77
N GLU A 196 30.57 0.98 -7.45
CA GLU A 196 30.52 1.00 -8.92
C GLU A 196 29.81 2.27 -9.44
N ALA A 197 29.99 2.55 -10.71
CA ALA A 197 29.22 3.58 -11.40
C ALA A 197 27.86 3.00 -11.80
N TRP A 198 26.81 3.56 -11.25
CA TRP A 198 25.42 3.20 -11.56
C TRP A 198 24.80 4.28 -12.44
N ASP A 199 24.06 3.87 -13.46
CA ASP A 199 23.18 4.79 -14.18
C ASP A 199 21.90 5.03 -13.38
N LEU A 200 21.37 3.95 -12.76
CA LEU A 200 20.21 3.97 -11.89
C LEU A 200 20.49 3.22 -10.59
N PHE A 201 20.26 3.85 -9.46
CA PHE A 201 20.26 3.17 -8.17
C PHE A 201 18.97 3.48 -7.42
N SER A 202 18.30 2.45 -6.93
CA SER A 202 17.04 2.56 -6.18
C SER A 202 17.13 1.86 -4.83
N VAL A 203 16.69 2.50 -3.76
CA VAL A 203 16.55 1.90 -2.42
C VAL A 203 15.23 2.31 -1.79
N THR A 204 14.52 1.35 -1.16
CA THR A 204 13.24 1.64 -0.49
C THR A 204 13.31 1.32 1.00
N TYR A 205 12.85 2.28 1.82
CA TYR A 205 12.69 2.14 3.26
C TYR A 205 11.23 1.84 3.59
N SER A 206 10.96 0.61 4.07
CA SER A 206 9.61 0.17 4.49
C SER A 206 9.42 0.18 6.00
N GLU A 207 10.42 0.59 6.75
CA GLU A 207 10.36 0.67 8.21
C GLU A 207 9.42 1.78 8.69
N SER A 208 9.24 2.85 7.91
CA SER A 208 8.21 3.89 8.12
C SER A 208 6.79 3.32 8.12
N HIS A 209 6.50 2.37 7.23
CA HIS A 209 5.24 1.65 7.14
C HIS A 209 4.92 0.91 8.45
N CYS A 210 5.85 0.06 8.91
CA CYS A 210 5.71 -0.64 10.18
C CYS A 210 5.52 0.31 11.36
N ALA A 211 6.32 1.38 11.40
CA ALA A 211 6.25 2.38 12.46
C ALA A 211 4.89 3.09 12.48
N GLY A 212 4.38 3.49 11.31
CA GLY A 212 3.08 4.11 11.17
C GLY A 212 1.95 3.22 11.67
N HIS A 213 1.90 1.96 11.24
CA HIS A 213 0.88 1.02 11.72
C HIS A 213 0.91 0.80 13.23
N GLN A 214 2.09 0.75 13.84
CA GLN A 214 2.21 0.29 15.22
C GLN A 214 2.32 1.42 16.25
N PHE A 215 2.83 2.61 15.87
CA PHE A 215 3.12 3.68 16.84
C PHE A 215 2.19 4.91 16.69
N TRP A 216 1.24 4.91 15.76
CA TRP A 216 0.37 6.06 15.51
C TRP A 216 -0.39 6.52 16.75
N HIS A 217 -0.94 5.59 17.53
CA HIS A 217 -1.70 5.90 18.74
C HIS A 217 -0.88 6.61 19.85
N PHE A 218 0.44 6.54 19.79
CA PHE A 218 1.27 7.26 20.75
C PHE A 218 1.37 8.76 20.44
N ILE A 219 1.14 9.15 19.18
CA ILE A 219 1.27 10.56 18.75
C ILE A 219 -0.06 11.25 18.46
N ASP A 220 -1.16 10.51 18.31
CA ASP A 220 -2.46 11.03 17.91
C ASP A 220 -3.49 10.89 19.02
N SER A 221 -3.87 12.03 19.61
CA SER A 221 -4.85 12.07 20.70
C SER A 221 -6.28 11.73 20.26
N ARG A 222 -6.57 11.68 18.95
CA ARG A 222 -7.86 11.21 18.42
C ARG A 222 -8.01 9.70 18.55
N HIS A 223 -6.89 8.96 18.65
CA HIS A 223 -6.91 7.51 18.71
C HIS A 223 -7.45 7.01 20.05
N PRO A 224 -8.39 6.02 20.09
CA PRO A 224 -8.98 5.51 21.35
C PRO A 224 -7.95 4.89 22.30
N TRP A 225 -6.79 4.45 21.81
CA TRP A 225 -5.70 3.87 22.60
C TRP A 225 -4.61 4.89 22.95
N HIS A 226 -4.84 6.17 22.66
CA HIS A 226 -3.88 7.20 23.03
C HIS A 226 -3.74 7.26 24.57
N ASP A 227 -2.49 7.12 25.03
CA ASP A 227 -2.14 7.23 26.43
C ASP A 227 -1.04 8.28 26.61
N PRO A 228 -1.37 9.48 27.11
CA PRO A 228 -0.38 10.53 27.33
C PRO A 228 0.62 10.17 28.44
N SER A 229 0.36 9.14 29.25
CA SER A 229 1.27 8.63 30.28
C SER A 229 2.19 7.50 29.78
N ALA A 230 2.09 7.11 28.51
CA ALA A 230 2.97 6.10 27.92
C ALA A 230 4.44 6.49 28.08
N PRO A 231 5.35 5.51 28.16
CA PRO A 231 6.79 5.77 28.26
C PRO A 231 7.27 6.73 27.13
N SER A 232 8.10 7.69 27.50
CA SER A 232 8.57 8.76 26.57
C SER A 232 9.20 8.20 25.30
N GLU A 233 9.96 7.10 25.39
CA GLU A 233 10.55 6.43 24.23
C GLU A 233 9.51 5.88 23.26
N LEU A 234 8.30 5.52 23.73
CA LEU A 234 7.22 5.07 22.86
C LEU A 234 6.46 6.24 22.22
N GLN A 235 6.31 7.35 22.97
CA GLN A 235 5.74 8.58 22.42
C GLN A 235 6.60 9.16 21.29
N HIS A 236 7.91 8.90 21.28
CA HIS A 236 8.83 9.33 20.24
C HIS A 236 9.12 8.25 19.18
N ALA A 237 8.62 7.02 19.34
CA ALA A 237 9.01 5.86 18.54
C ALA A 237 8.83 6.08 17.03
N LEU A 238 7.71 6.69 16.61
CA LEU A 238 7.47 7.01 15.20
C LEU A 238 8.50 8.02 14.67
N LEU A 239 8.73 9.10 15.41
CA LEU A 239 9.73 10.12 15.05
C LEU A 239 11.15 9.52 15.00
N ASP A 240 11.50 8.60 15.90
CA ASP A 240 12.84 8.01 15.95
C ASP A 240 13.12 7.13 14.72
N VAL A 241 12.10 6.44 14.17
CA VAL A 241 12.25 5.71 12.90
C VAL A 241 12.45 6.69 11.74
N TYR A 242 11.68 7.79 11.70
CA TYR A 242 11.85 8.84 10.68
C TYR A 242 13.23 9.51 10.78
N ARG A 243 13.74 9.75 12.00
CA ARG A 243 15.13 10.25 12.21
C ARG A 243 16.18 9.28 11.70
N ALA A 244 16.01 7.98 11.95
CA ALA A 244 16.96 6.99 11.44
C ALA A 244 17.01 6.98 9.90
N ILE A 245 15.89 7.21 9.23
CA ILE A 245 15.83 7.37 7.77
C ILE A 245 16.46 8.71 7.36
N ASP A 246 16.17 9.80 8.07
CA ASP A 246 16.78 11.12 7.85
C ASP A 246 18.31 11.06 7.96
N ASP A 247 18.83 10.39 8.98
CA ASP A 247 20.25 10.17 9.23
C ASP A 247 20.96 9.37 8.11
N ALA A 248 20.21 8.54 7.37
CA ALA A 248 20.73 7.77 6.25
C ALA A 248 20.94 8.59 4.97
N LEU A 249 20.21 9.69 4.78
CA LEU A 249 20.19 10.48 3.55
C LEU A 249 21.57 11.06 3.17
N PRO A 250 22.34 11.69 4.08
CA PRO A 250 23.60 12.34 3.70
C PRO A 250 24.61 11.38 3.08
N ALA A 251 24.77 10.17 3.67
CA ALA A 251 25.71 9.20 3.16
C ALA A 251 25.28 8.63 1.79
N THR A 252 23.98 8.38 1.61
CA THR A 252 23.40 7.91 0.36
C THR A 252 23.53 8.93 -0.75
N LEU A 253 23.20 10.21 -0.48
CA LEU A 253 23.34 11.32 -1.42
C LEU A 253 24.82 11.56 -1.80
N ALA A 254 25.72 11.54 -0.82
CA ALA A 254 27.16 11.69 -1.06
C ALA A 254 27.72 10.55 -1.93
N ALA A 255 27.28 9.30 -1.71
CA ALA A 255 27.68 8.15 -2.52
C ALA A 255 27.16 8.23 -3.96
N ALA A 256 25.98 8.79 -4.19
CA ALA A 256 25.45 9.04 -5.53
C ALA A 256 26.21 10.13 -6.27
N GLY A 257 26.75 11.09 -5.52
CA GLY A 257 27.53 12.21 -6.07
C GLY A 257 26.70 13.42 -6.50
N PRO A 258 27.35 14.56 -6.75
CA PRO A 258 26.66 15.83 -7.00
C PRO A 258 25.94 15.91 -8.36
N ASP A 259 26.31 15.04 -9.30
CA ASP A 259 25.71 14.96 -10.64
C ASP A 259 24.51 14.02 -10.71
N ALA A 260 24.06 13.47 -9.58
CA ALA A 260 22.91 12.59 -9.54
C ALA A 260 21.59 13.38 -9.55
N SER A 261 20.66 12.98 -10.42
CA SER A 261 19.25 13.36 -10.28
C SER A 261 18.61 12.49 -9.21
N VAL A 262 18.03 13.10 -8.18
CA VAL A 262 17.46 12.41 -7.03
C VAL A 262 15.94 12.47 -7.08
N PHE A 263 15.29 11.32 -6.97
CA PHE A 263 13.83 11.17 -6.89
C PHE A 263 13.46 10.53 -5.55
N ALA A 264 13.00 11.35 -4.61
CA ALA A 264 12.49 10.90 -3.31
C ALA A 264 10.98 10.66 -3.41
N ILE A 265 10.56 9.42 -3.32
CA ILE A 265 9.18 8.98 -3.54
C ILE A 265 8.52 8.68 -2.20
N PHE A 266 7.50 9.44 -1.83
CA PHE A 266 6.57 9.11 -0.76
C PHE A 266 5.37 8.42 -1.40
N SER A 267 5.36 7.08 -1.32
CA SER A 267 4.38 6.28 -2.07
C SER A 267 2.94 6.57 -1.66
N HIS A 268 2.70 6.66 -0.39
CA HIS A 268 1.45 7.00 0.28
C HIS A 268 1.74 7.36 1.74
N GLY A 269 0.74 7.92 2.43
CA GLY A 269 0.89 8.28 3.84
C GLY A 269 0.25 7.30 4.80
N ILE A 270 0.25 7.69 6.07
CA ILE A 270 -0.47 7.03 7.16
C ILE A 270 -1.19 8.10 8.00
N ASP A 271 -2.39 7.79 8.46
CA ASP A 271 -3.15 8.54 9.46
C ASP A 271 -3.86 7.56 10.41
N LEU A 272 -4.79 8.06 11.18
CA LEU A 272 -5.61 7.30 12.12
C LEU A 272 -6.21 6.06 11.44
N TYR A 273 -6.14 4.93 12.14
CA TYR A 273 -6.74 3.67 11.66
C TYR A 273 -8.24 3.83 11.40
N TYR A 274 -8.70 3.25 10.34
CA TYR A 274 -10.11 3.16 9.97
C TYR A 274 -10.43 1.75 9.46
N ASP A 275 -11.70 1.34 9.54
CA ASP A 275 -12.15 -0.02 9.23
C ASP A 275 -13.40 -0.08 8.33
N GLY A 276 -13.71 1.04 7.66
CA GLY A 276 -14.89 1.15 6.80
C GLY A 276 -15.10 0.01 5.82
N PRO A 277 -14.10 -0.41 5.01
CA PRO A 277 -14.25 -1.52 4.07
C PRO A 277 -14.66 -2.85 4.72
N GLN A 278 -14.30 -3.07 5.97
CA GLN A 278 -14.64 -4.30 6.71
C GLN A 278 -16.14 -4.45 7.03
N LEU A 279 -16.92 -3.39 6.83
CA LEU A 279 -18.40 -3.43 6.90
C LEU A 279 -19.03 -4.19 5.74
N LEU A 280 -18.41 -4.17 4.55
CA LEU A 280 -19.01 -4.68 3.31
C LEU A 280 -19.50 -6.14 3.38
N PRO A 281 -18.79 -7.09 4.00
CA PRO A 281 -19.29 -8.47 4.13
C PRO A 281 -20.64 -8.56 4.84
N GLU A 282 -20.84 -7.80 5.91
CA GLU A 282 -22.11 -7.81 6.66
C GLU A 282 -23.20 -7.01 5.91
N VAL A 283 -22.84 -5.91 5.25
CA VAL A 283 -23.76 -5.14 4.38
C VAL A 283 -24.30 -6.02 3.26
N LEU A 284 -23.42 -6.73 2.53
CA LEU A 284 -23.82 -7.66 1.47
C LEU A 284 -24.71 -8.80 1.99
N ALA A 285 -24.40 -9.31 3.18
CA ALA A 285 -25.22 -10.35 3.82
C ALA A 285 -26.63 -9.85 4.17
N ARG A 286 -26.75 -8.61 4.65
CA ARG A 286 -28.05 -8.00 4.98
C ARG A 286 -28.88 -7.63 3.76
N LEU A 287 -28.22 -7.29 2.66
CA LEU A 287 -28.88 -7.11 1.36
C LEU A 287 -29.25 -8.44 0.69
N GLY A 288 -28.96 -9.58 1.33
CA GLY A 288 -29.29 -10.91 0.80
C GLY A 288 -28.42 -11.33 -0.39
N LEU A 289 -27.24 -10.70 -0.57
CA LEU A 289 -26.36 -10.94 -1.72
C LEU A 289 -25.23 -11.94 -1.43
N ALA A 290 -24.81 -12.06 -0.17
CA ALA A 290 -23.82 -13.07 0.22
C ALA A 290 -24.51 -14.41 0.48
N GLY A 291 -24.21 -15.42 -0.32
CA GLY A 291 -24.67 -16.79 -0.15
C GLY A 291 -23.99 -17.43 1.06
N GLY A 292 -24.74 -17.84 2.05
CA GLY A 292 -24.20 -18.53 3.21
C GLY A 292 -23.56 -17.60 4.23
N GLY A 293 -24.21 -16.48 4.51
CA GLY A 293 -23.96 -15.74 5.74
C GLY A 293 -23.90 -16.76 6.87
N ALA A 294 -22.79 -16.79 7.62
CA ALA A 294 -22.56 -17.77 8.68
C ALA A 294 -23.88 -17.96 9.43
N GLY A 295 -24.46 -19.15 9.37
CA GLY A 295 -25.73 -19.48 10.04
C GLY A 295 -25.66 -19.04 11.50
N LYS A 296 -26.75 -19.05 12.24
CA LYS A 296 -26.77 -18.63 13.67
C LYS A 296 -25.53 -19.14 14.44
N ALA A 297 -25.07 -20.35 14.13
CA ALA A 297 -23.84 -20.96 14.69
C ALA A 297 -22.56 -20.22 14.26
N GLY A 298 -22.39 -19.84 13.02
CA GLY A 298 -21.20 -19.13 12.54
C GLY A 298 -21.17 -17.68 13.01
N ARG A 299 -22.32 -17.00 13.15
CA ARG A 299 -22.43 -15.69 13.81
C ARG A 299 -22.10 -15.79 15.29
N TRP A 300 -22.57 -16.85 15.96
CA TRP A 300 -22.25 -17.14 17.36
C TRP A 300 -20.75 -17.45 17.56
N LEU A 301 -20.15 -18.29 16.70
CA LEU A 301 -18.71 -18.58 16.71
C LEU A 301 -17.86 -17.32 16.47
N ARG A 302 -18.28 -16.43 15.56
CA ARG A 302 -17.62 -15.16 15.31
C ARG A 302 -17.68 -14.25 16.56
N ARG A 303 -18.86 -14.10 17.16
CA ARG A 303 -19.04 -13.37 18.43
C ARG A 303 -18.22 -13.97 19.58
N LEU A 304 -18.12 -15.31 19.62
CA LEU A 304 -17.32 -15.99 20.64
C LEU A 304 -15.81 -15.72 20.43
N ARG A 305 -15.34 -15.77 19.17
CA ARG A 305 -13.95 -15.45 18.83
C ARG A 305 -13.61 -14.00 19.20
N THR A 306 -14.48 -13.05 18.86
CA THR A 306 -14.33 -11.65 19.27
C THR A 306 -14.23 -11.52 20.79
N ARG A 307 -15.10 -12.19 21.56
CA ARG A 307 -15.03 -12.20 23.02
C ARG A 307 -13.74 -12.82 23.57
N VAL A 308 -13.23 -13.88 22.92
CA VAL A 308 -11.95 -14.53 23.32
C VAL A 308 -10.77 -13.57 23.09
N THR A 309 -10.84 -12.67 22.10
CA THR A 309 -9.80 -11.67 21.83
C THR A 309 -9.66 -10.67 22.97
N TYR A 310 -10.72 -10.38 23.72
CA TYR A 310 -10.71 -9.47 24.87
C TYR A 310 -10.49 -10.16 26.22
N LEU A 311 -10.27 -11.48 26.27
CA LEU A 311 -10.00 -12.18 27.52
C LEU A 311 -8.60 -11.85 28.06
N PRO A 312 -8.45 -11.80 29.41
CA PRO A 312 -7.13 -11.63 30.03
C PRO A 312 -6.12 -12.70 29.57
N ARG A 313 -4.85 -12.32 29.46
CA ARG A 313 -3.75 -13.18 28.98
C ARG A 313 -3.69 -14.58 29.59
N PRO A 314 -3.85 -14.77 30.91
CA PRO A 314 -3.79 -16.12 31.50
C PRO A 314 -4.91 -17.01 30.97
N VAL A 315 -6.11 -16.44 30.69
CA VAL A 315 -7.25 -17.16 30.14
C VAL A 315 -7.00 -17.51 28.66
N LYS A 316 -6.41 -16.59 27.87
CA LYS A 316 -5.98 -16.88 26.49
C LYS A 316 -4.94 -17.99 26.42
N ALA A 317 -3.95 -17.97 27.35
CA ALA A 317 -2.92 -19.01 27.43
C ALA A 317 -3.51 -20.38 27.77
N LEU A 318 -4.49 -20.44 28.68
CA LEU A 318 -5.19 -21.65 29.04
C LEU A 318 -6.01 -22.20 27.85
N ILE A 319 -6.73 -21.33 27.13
CA ILE A 319 -7.49 -21.70 25.93
C ILE A 319 -6.55 -22.24 24.84
N LYS A 320 -5.41 -21.57 24.58
CA LYS A 320 -4.39 -22.04 23.64
C LYS A 320 -3.80 -23.41 24.05
N ARG A 321 -3.61 -23.64 25.34
CA ARG A 321 -3.11 -24.93 25.88
C ARG A 321 -4.14 -26.05 25.69
N LEU A 322 -5.42 -25.76 25.93
CA LEU A 322 -6.52 -26.73 25.73
C LEU A 322 -6.82 -26.99 24.24
N ALA A 323 -6.64 -25.98 23.37
CA ALA A 323 -6.80 -26.12 21.92
C ALA A 323 -5.68 -26.96 21.27
N ARG A 324 -4.48 -27.01 21.87
CA ARG A 324 -3.37 -27.86 21.37
C ARG A 324 -3.62 -29.36 21.52
N THR A 325 -4.58 -29.77 22.33
CA THR A 325 -4.93 -31.20 22.53
C THR A 325 -5.98 -31.73 21.55
N ARG A 326 -6.54 -30.86 20.67
CA ARG A 326 -7.42 -31.24 19.58
C ARG A 326 -7.01 -30.48 18.31
N PRO A 327 -6.72 -31.13 17.18
CA PRO A 327 -6.47 -30.45 15.92
C PRO A 327 -7.79 -29.84 15.41
N LEU A 328 -8.13 -28.64 15.88
CA LEU A 328 -9.08 -27.79 15.21
C LEU A 328 -8.37 -27.26 13.98
N ALA A 329 -8.86 -27.61 12.80
CA ALA A 329 -8.37 -27.10 11.52
C ALA A 329 -8.20 -25.58 11.62
N ALA A 330 -6.98 -25.08 11.39
CA ALA A 330 -6.72 -23.65 11.29
C ALA A 330 -7.62 -23.07 10.18
N PRO A 331 -8.17 -21.87 10.36
CA PRO A 331 -8.96 -21.26 9.30
C PRO A 331 -8.08 -21.05 8.07
N ALA A 332 -8.58 -21.45 6.91
CA ALA A 332 -7.87 -21.45 5.62
C ALA A 332 -7.19 -20.11 5.26
N ALA A 333 -7.69 -19.00 5.79
CA ALA A 333 -7.11 -17.67 5.58
C ALA A 333 -5.71 -17.44 6.20
N ALA A 334 -5.33 -18.26 7.21
CA ALA A 334 -4.00 -18.13 7.85
C ALA A 334 -2.92 -18.99 7.16
N ALA A 335 -3.28 -19.78 6.15
CA ALA A 335 -2.39 -20.77 5.54
C ALA A 335 -2.11 -20.51 4.05
N GLY A 336 -2.44 -19.33 3.50
CA GLY A 336 -2.28 -19.06 2.05
C GLY A 336 -3.16 -19.94 1.17
N CYS A 337 -4.21 -20.56 1.72
CA CYS A 337 -5.14 -21.36 0.94
C CYS A 337 -6.04 -20.47 0.10
N ALA A 338 -6.18 -20.82 -1.18
CA ALA A 338 -7.14 -20.21 -2.08
C ALA A 338 -8.57 -20.36 -1.54
N VAL A 339 -9.33 -19.27 -1.54
CA VAL A 339 -10.74 -19.25 -1.10
C VAL A 339 -11.60 -18.94 -2.30
N ASP A 340 -12.59 -19.79 -2.55
CA ASP A 340 -13.64 -19.52 -3.54
C ASP A 340 -14.78 -18.72 -2.88
N PRO A 341 -14.91 -17.42 -3.16
CA PRO A 341 -15.98 -16.60 -2.59
C PRO A 341 -17.36 -16.96 -3.18
N PHE A 342 -17.39 -17.70 -4.29
CA PHE A 342 -18.59 -18.08 -5.03
C PHE A 342 -18.90 -19.57 -4.97
N ALA A 343 -18.31 -20.32 -4.03
CA ALA A 343 -18.58 -21.75 -3.83
C ALA A 343 -20.08 -22.09 -3.63
N SER A 344 -20.90 -21.07 -3.31
CA SER A 344 -22.35 -21.22 -3.18
C SER A 344 -23.09 -20.53 -4.34
N PRO A 345 -23.99 -21.23 -5.07
CA PRO A 345 -24.81 -20.61 -6.10
C PRO A 345 -25.80 -19.56 -5.54
N LYS A 346 -25.96 -19.49 -4.22
CA LYS A 346 -26.78 -18.45 -3.56
C LYS A 346 -26.03 -17.13 -3.39
N THR A 347 -24.71 -17.12 -3.54
CA THR A 347 -23.92 -15.88 -3.51
C THR A 347 -24.15 -15.13 -4.81
N ARG A 348 -24.60 -13.88 -4.73
CA ARG A 348 -24.77 -13.00 -5.87
C ARG A 348 -23.65 -11.97 -5.98
N ALA A 349 -23.06 -11.59 -4.85
CA ALA A 349 -21.93 -10.67 -4.77
C ALA A 349 -21.00 -11.05 -3.61
N ALA A 350 -19.72 -10.82 -3.78
CA ALA A 350 -18.68 -11.06 -2.79
C ALA A 350 -17.81 -9.83 -2.58
N PHE A 351 -17.31 -9.69 -1.35
CA PHE A 351 -16.35 -8.65 -0.98
C PHE A 351 -14.94 -9.05 -1.41
N VAL A 352 -14.22 -8.08 -1.99
CA VAL A 352 -12.80 -8.16 -2.30
C VAL A 352 -12.09 -7.05 -1.53
N ASN A 353 -11.15 -7.42 -0.68
CA ASN A 353 -10.45 -6.46 0.20
C ASN A 353 -9.43 -5.62 -0.58
N ASN A 354 -9.22 -4.40 -0.12
CA ASN A 354 -8.05 -3.57 -0.50
C ASN A 354 -7.47 -2.80 0.71
N ASN A 355 -8.05 -2.88 1.88
CA ASN A 355 -7.81 -2.07 3.09
C ASN A 355 -8.31 -0.62 2.96
N ARG A 356 -7.86 0.15 1.97
CA ARG A 356 -8.25 1.57 1.78
C ARG A 356 -9.63 1.71 1.15
N CYS A 357 -9.92 0.92 0.15
CA CYS A 357 -11.24 0.84 -0.48
C CYS A 357 -11.77 -0.59 -0.44
N GLY A 358 -13.05 -0.76 -0.69
CA GLY A 358 -13.68 -2.05 -0.76
C GLY A 358 -14.06 -2.41 -2.20
N GLY A 359 -13.72 -3.62 -2.65
CA GLY A 359 -14.19 -4.15 -3.92
C GLY A 359 -15.44 -5.02 -3.73
N ILE A 360 -16.32 -5.01 -4.71
CA ILE A 360 -17.45 -5.94 -4.79
C ILE A 360 -17.41 -6.64 -6.15
N ARG A 361 -17.37 -7.97 -6.10
CA ARG A 361 -17.41 -8.83 -7.28
C ARG A 361 -18.78 -9.47 -7.40
N LEU A 362 -19.41 -9.37 -8.58
CA LEU A 362 -20.66 -10.07 -8.88
C LEU A 362 -20.39 -11.53 -9.29
N ASN A 363 -21.27 -12.42 -8.90
CA ASN A 363 -21.25 -13.81 -9.33
C ASN A 363 -21.91 -13.96 -10.70
N LEU A 364 -21.21 -13.50 -11.76
CA LEU A 364 -21.75 -13.47 -13.13
C LEU A 364 -21.75 -14.84 -13.78
N ARG A 365 -22.86 -15.18 -14.43
CA ARG A 365 -22.95 -16.37 -15.28
C ARG A 365 -22.01 -16.24 -16.49
N GLY A 366 -21.28 -17.32 -16.76
CA GLY A 366 -20.30 -17.37 -17.84
C GLY A 366 -18.92 -16.79 -17.47
N ARG A 367 -18.80 -16.09 -16.33
CA ARG A 367 -17.53 -15.61 -15.79
C ARG A 367 -17.11 -16.39 -14.54
N GLU A 368 -18.03 -16.56 -13.60
CA GLU A 368 -17.76 -17.31 -12.38
C GLU A 368 -18.29 -18.74 -12.50
N PRO A 369 -17.66 -19.76 -11.85
CA PRO A 369 -18.02 -21.17 -12.01
C PRO A 369 -19.49 -21.49 -11.67
N PHE A 370 -20.04 -20.80 -10.67
CA PHE A 370 -21.41 -20.98 -10.20
C PHE A 370 -22.23 -19.71 -10.40
N GLY A 371 -22.01 -19.00 -11.50
CA GLY A 371 -22.64 -17.72 -11.81
C GLY A 371 -24.15 -17.72 -11.60
N SER A 372 -24.63 -16.81 -10.76
CA SER A 372 -26.04 -16.68 -10.37
C SER A 372 -26.68 -15.35 -10.81
N VAL A 373 -25.90 -14.45 -11.38
CA VAL A 373 -26.34 -13.15 -11.90
C VAL A 373 -26.16 -13.15 -13.43
N GLU A 374 -27.25 -12.89 -14.16
CA GLU A 374 -27.18 -12.78 -15.64
C GLU A 374 -26.42 -11.51 -16.03
N PRO A 375 -25.45 -11.60 -16.96
CA PRO A 375 -24.82 -10.42 -17.56
C PRO A 375 -25.87 -9.50 -18.22
N GLY A 376 -25.53 -8.22 -18.34
CA GLY A 376 -26.39 -7.23 -18.96
C GLY A 376 -27.38 -6.59 -17.98
N PRO A 377 -28.70 -6.49 -18.29
CA PRO A 377 -29.65 -5.68 -17.51
C PRO A 377 -29.74 -6.08 -16.02
N GLN A 378 -29.67 -7.38 -15.69
CA GLN A 378 -29.73 -7.85 -14.31
C GLN A 378 -28.49 -7.43 -13.52
N ALA A 379 -27.30 -7.60 -14.09
CA ALA A 379 -26.05 -7.14 -13.47
C ALA A 379 -26.04 -5.62 -13.30
N ALA A 380 -26.43 -4.87 -14.31
CA ALA A 380 -26.52 -3.41 -14.27
C ALA A 380 -27.47 -2.92 -13.16
N ALA A 381 -28.67 -3.52 -13.07
CA ALA A 381 -29.63 -3.19 -12.00
C ALA A 381 -29.06 -3.48 -10.61
N LEU A 382 -28.32 -4.61 -10.46
CA LEU A 382 -27.70 -4.96 -9.19
C LEU A 382 -26.57 -3.99 -8.80
N LEU A 383 -25.74 -3.56 -9.76
CA LEU A 383 -24.71 -2.56 -9.54
C LEU A 383 -25.29 -1.20 -9.14
N GLN A 384 -26.37 -0.76 -9.79
CA GLN A 384 -27.07 0.48 -9.43
C GLN A 384 -27.70 0.40 -8.02
N MET A 385 -28.32 -0.73 -7.69
CA MET A 385 -28.86 -0.96 -6.35
C MET A 385 -27.74 -0.92 -5.31
N LEU A 386 -26.63 -1.62 -5.52
CA LEU A 386 -25.47 -1.61 -4.62
C LEU A 386 -24.92 -0.19 -4.45
N ARG A 387 -24.74 0.57 -5.55
CA ARG A 387 -24.26 1.95 -5.49
C ARG A 387 -25.14 2.81 -4.59
N ARG A 388 -26.47 2.75 -4.77
CA ARG A 388 -27.44 3.50 -3.96
C ARG A 388 -27.37 3.12 -2.48
N GLU A 389 -27.38 1.82 -2.17
CA GLU A 389 -27.41 1.34 -0.78
C GLU A 389 -26.09 1.61 -0.04
N LEU A 390 -24.97 1.56 -0.75
CA LEU A 390 -23.64 1.85 -0.18
C LEU A 390 -23.47 3.35 0.11
N LEU A 391 -23.89 4.22 -0.80
CA LEU A 391 -23.85 5.67 -0.60
C LEU A 391 -24.83 6.14 0.50
N ALA A 392 -25.83 5.34 0.84
CA ALA A 392 -26.76 5.63 1.92
C ALA A 392 -26.26 5.22 3.31
N LEU A 393 -25.08 4.56 3.39
CA LEU A 393 -24.50 4.18 4.68
C LEU A 393 -23.99 5.41 5.42
N CYS A 394 -24.41 5.60 6.67
CA CYS A 394 -23.97 6.70 7.50
C CYS A 394 -23.44 6.24 8.87
N ASP A 395 -22.62 7.07 9.49
CA ASP A 395 -22.28 6.95 10.90
C ASP A 395 -23.45 7.43 11.75
N PRO A 396 -24.04 6.58 12.60
CA PRO A 396 -25.20 6.98 13.40
C PRO A 396 -24.91 8.02 14.49
N LYS A 397 -23.62 8.31 14.77
CA LYS A 397 -23.24 9.34 15.75
C LYS A 397 -23.27 10.73 15.14
N SER A 398 -22.73 10.86 13.92
CA SER A 398 -22.63 12.15 13.21
C SER A 398 -23.72 12.35 12.16
N GLY A 399 -24.34 11.27 11.68
CA GLY A 399 -25.24 11.29 10.53
C GLY A 399 -24.53 11.42 9.18
N GLU A 400 -23.20 11.48 9.16
CA GLU A 400 -22.43 11.67 7.95
C GLU A 400 -22.28 10.38 7.14
N ALA A 401 -22.27 10.52 5.81
CA ALA A 401 -22.03 9.40 4.91
C ALA A 401 -20.61 8.83 5.12
N ILE A 402 -20.50 7.50 5.23
CA ILE A 402 -19.23 6.82 5.41
C ILE A 402 -18.61 6.37 4.09
N VAL A 403 -19.38 6.27 3.02
CA VAL A 403 -18.92 5.98 1.65
C VAL A 403 -19.02 7.26 0.83
N VAL A 404 -17.88 7.70 0.28
CA VAL A 404 -17.80 8.96 -0.46
C VAL A 404 -17.90 8.75 -1.97
N ARG A 405 -17.55 7.57 -2.46
CA ARG A 405 -17.58 7.27 -3.88
C ARG A 405 -17.80 5.79 -4.13
N VAL A 406 -18.64 5.48 -5.12
CA VAL A 406 -18.84 4.11 -5.63
C VAL A 406 -18.79 4.16 -7.15
N GLN A 407 -17.85 3.45 -7.74
CA GLN A 407 -17.62 3.41 -9.18
C GLN A 407 -17.49 1.96 -9.67
N THR A 408 -17.92 1.68 -10.89
CA THR A 408 -17.54 0.44 -11.57
C THR A 408 -16.08 0.49 -12.00
N SER A 409 -15.44 -0.66 -12.18
CA SER A 409 -14.08 -0.70 -12.74
C SER A 409 -14.03 -0.14 -14.16
N SER A 410 -15.11 -0.28 -14.94
CA SER A 410 -15.22 0.37 -16.25
C SER A 410 -15.27 1.90 -16.18
N GLU A 411 -15.95 2.47 -15.18
CA GLU A 411 -15.94 3.93 -14.95
C GLU A 411 -14.58 4.43 -14.47
N ALA A 412 -13.87 3.59 -13.73
CA ALA A 412 -12.57 3.94 -13.14
C ALA A 412 -11.41 3.82 -14.11
N PHE A 413 -11.39 2.75 -14.92
CA PHE A 413 -10.24 2.34 -15.72
C PHE A 413 -10.55 2.16 -17.21
N GLY A 414 -11.78 2.42 -17.61
CA GLY A 414 -12.23 2.17 -18.98
C GLY A 414 -12.81 0.77 -19.21
N PRO A 415 -13.43 0.55 -20.40
CA PRO A 415 -14.14 -0.71 -20.69
C PRO A 415 -13.22 -1.93 -20.79
N ASP A 416 -11.97 -1.73 -21.16
CA ASP A 416 -10.99 -2.80 -21.42
C ASP A 416 -10.13 -3.13 -20.17
N HIS A 417 -10.63 -2.80 -18.98
CA HIS A 417 -9.91 -3.08 -17.72
C HIS A 417 -9.76 -4.59 -17.47
N HIS A 418 -8.72 -4.94 -16.72
CA HIS A 418 -8.38 -6.33 -16.42
C HIS A 418 -9.53 -7.05 -15.69
N PRO A 419 -9.86 -8.31 -16.08
CA PRO A 419 -11.00 -9.06 -15.54
C PRO A 419 -10.86 -9.43 -14.05
N ASP A 420 -9.68 -9.38 -13.47
CA ASP A 420 -9.44 -9.67 -12.04
C ASP A 420 -9.85 -8.52 -11.12
N LEU A 421 -10.17 -7.35 -11.66
CA LEU A 421 -10.67 -6.24 -10.86
C LEU A 421 -12.11 -6.50 -10.38
N PRO A 422 -12.52 -5.94 -9.22
CA PRO A 422 -13.91 -6.03 -8.77
C PRO A 422 -14.85 -5.29 -9.74
N ASP A 423 -16.15 -5.61 -9.72
CA ASP A 423 -17.15 -4.92 -10.55
C ASP A 423 -17.51 -3.53 -10.00
N LEU A 424 -17.42 -3.34 -8.67
CA LEU A 424 -17.57 -2.06 -8.00
C LEU A 424 -16.39 -1.80 -7.06
N ILE A 425 -15.98 -0.55 -6.98
CA ILE A 425 -14.98 -0.05 -6.04
C ILE A 425 -15.65 1.01 -5.17
N CYS A 426 -15.55 0.83 -3.85
CA CYS A 426 -16.16 1.69 -2.85
C CYS A 426 -15.06 2.41 -2.06
N VAL A 427 -15.03 3.73 -2.12
CA VAL A 427 -14.09 4.56 -1.36
C VAL A 427 -14.79 5.07 -0.10
N PHE A 428 -14.14 4.87 1.04
CA PHE A 428 -14.65 5.23 2.35
C PHE A 428 -13.99 6.51 2.88
N ARG A 429 -14.71 7.24 3.71
CA ARG A 429 -14.13 8.31 4.53
C ARG A 429 -13.18 7.73 5.55
N THR A 430 -12.05 8.39 5.75
CA THR A 430 -11.03 7.97 6.72
C THR A 430 -10.93 8.91 7.91
N ASP A 431 -11.49 10.11 7.79
CA ASP A 431 -11.51 11.13 8.83
C ASP A 431 -12.47 10.81 9.99
N LEU A 432 -13.38 9.85 9.81
CA LEU A 432 -14.25 9.34 10.88
C LEU A 432 -13.53 8.39 11.85
N GLY A 433 -12.31 7.96 11.51
CA GLY A 433 -11.54 7.04 12.33
C GLY A 433 -12.17 5.65 12.46
N MET A 434 -12.04 5.05 13.63
CA MET A 434 -12.62 3.74 13.93
C MET A 434 -14.13 3.82 14.05
N LEU A 435 -14.82 3.15 13.14
CA LEU A 435 -16.28 3.06 13.14
C LEU A 435 -16.73 1.90 14.04
N GLU A 436 -17.59 2.17 15.00
CA GLU A 436 -18.21 1.09 15.80
C GLU A 436 -19.38 0.44 15.07
N ARG A 437 -20.10 1.23 14.28
CA ARG A 437 -21.25 0.79 13.52
C ARG A 437 -21.56 1.76 12.38
N CYS A 438 -22.29 1.26 11.40
CA CYS A 438 -22.97 2.10 10.40
C CYS A 438 -24.43 1.73 10.31
N GLU A 439 -25.23 2.57 9.66
CA GLU A 439 -26.63 2.28 9.40
C GLU A 439 -27.13 2.85 8.07
N SER A 440 -28.18 2.24 7.53
CA SER A 440 -29.01 2.78 6.47
C SER A 440 -30.42 2.18 6.55
N PRO A 441 -31.41 2.77 5.86
CA PRO A 441 -32.78 2.22 5.84
C PRO A 441 -32.87 0.78 5.35
N ALA A 442 -32.02 0.38 4.40
CA ALA A 442 -32.06 -0.96 3.79
C ALA A 442 -31.36 -2.03 4.63
N VAL A 443 -30.25 -1.70 5.29
CA VAL A 443 -29.45 -2.68 6.04
C VAL A 443 -29.68 -2.62 7.56
N GLY A 444 -30.33 -1.56 8.04
CA GLY A 444 -30.43 -1.28 9.47
C GLY A 444 -29.05 -1.00 10.08
N SER A 445 -28.91 -1.16 11.40
CA SER A 445 -27.65 -0.94 12.09
C SER A 445 -26.70 -2.14 11.92
N VAL A 446 -25.55 -1.92 11.31
CA VAL A 446 -24.45 -2.88 11.12
C VAL A 446 -23.32 -2.54 12.07
N HIS A 447 -22.87 -3.49 12.84
CA HIS A 447 -21.68 -3.33 13.69
C HIS A 447 -20.44 -3.73 12.92
N VAL A 448 -19.41 -2.89 12.95
CA VAL A 448 -18.09 -3.22 12.44
C VAL A 448 -17.56 -4.39 13.24
N PRO A 449 -17.20 -5.50 12.60
CA PRO A 449 -16.44 -6.51 13.31
C PRO A 449 -15.09 -5.89 13.63
N VAL A 450 -14.76 -5.72 14.92
CA VAL A 450 -13.39 -5.40 15.34
C VAL A 450 -12.53 -6.58 14.93
N TYR A 451 -12.04 -6.54 13.70
CA TYR A 451 -11.30 -7.62 13.09
C TYR A 451 -9.83 -7.27 13.06
N HIS A 452 -9.13 -7.69 14.11
CA HIS A 452 -7.68 -7.83 14.03
C HIS A 452 -7.33 -9.28 14.37
N PRO A 453 -7.08 -10.13 13.36
CA PRO A 453 -6.55 -11.47 13.61
C PRO A 453 -5.14 -11.44 14.22
N HIS A 454 -4.47 -10.29 14.11
CA HIS A 454 -3.12 -10.01 14.57
C HIS A 454 -3.11 -8.80 15.53
N ALA A 455 -1.95 -8.35 15.99
CA ALA A 455 -1.84 -7.18 16.86
C ALA A 455 -2.55 -5.95 16.26
N PRO A 456 -3.23 -5.14 17.08
CA PRO A 456 -4.01 -4.02 16.59
C PRO A 456 -3.09 -2.98 15.94
N ARG A 457 -3.37 -2.67 14.68
CA ARG A 457 -2.77 -1.52 13.99
C ARG A 457 -3.43 -0.24 14.50
N SER A 458 -2.65 0.80 14.70
CA SER A 458 -3.14 2.09 15.18
C SER A 458 -3.16 3.16 14.09
N GLY A 459 -2.34 3.00 13.06
CA GLY A 459 -2.39 3.83 11.85
C GLY A 459 -2.77 3.00 10.62
N ASP A 460 -3.36 3.64 9.62
CA ASP A 460 -3.70 3.05 8.34
C ASP A 460 -3.42 4.02 7.18
N HIS A 461 -3.43 3.50 5.97
CA HIS A 461 -2.94 4.17 4.77
C HIS A 461 -3.79 5.37 4.33
N THR A 462 -3.13 6.40 3.82
CA THR A 462 -3.75 7.56 3.17
C THR A 462 -3.24 7.70 1.73
N VAL A 463 -3.95 8.49 0.94
CA VAL A 463 -3.58 8.78 -0.47
C VAL A 463 -2.55 9.92 -0.61
N ASN A 464 -1.89 10.32 0.47
CA ASN A 464 -0.91 11.41 0.44
C ASN A 464 0.41 10.97 -0.20
N SER A 465 0.45 10.94 -1.52
CA SER A 465 1.62 10.55 -2.31
C SER A 465 2.36 11.80 -2.79
N GLN A 466 3.69 11.82 -2.69
CA GLN A 466 4.52 12.93 -3.18
C GLN A 466 5.77 12.44 -3.89
N LEU A 467 6.25 13.25 -4.83
CA LEU A 467 7.58 13.13 -5.42
C LEU A 467 8.37 14.42 -5.14
N TRP A 468 9.58 14.27 -4.59
CA TRP A 468 10.55 15.35 -4.47
C TRP A 468 11.70 15.05 -5.42
N ALA A 469 11.91 15.91 -6.41
CA ALA A 469 12.97 15.78 -7.40
C ALA A 469 14.03 16.85 -7.17
N SER A 470 15.32 16.47 -7.13
CA SER A 470 16.44 17.38 -7.00
C SER A 470 17.62 16.92 -7.87
N GLY A 471 18.64 17.77 -8.02
CA GLY A 471 19.84 17.48 -8.79
C GLY A 471 20.00 18.37 -10.03
N PRO A 472 20.98 18.05 -10.90
CA PRO A 472 21.31 18.90 -12.04
C PRO A 472 20.10 19.13 -12.97
N GLY A 473 19.83 20.40 -13.28
CA GLY A 473 18.73 20.79 -14.17
C GLY A 473 17.35 20.84 -13.51
N VAL A 474 17.21 20.41 -12.27
CA VAL A 474 15.98 20.58 -11.49
C VAL A 474 15.96 21.98 -10.89
N VAL A 475 14.83 22.67 -11.03
CA VAL A 475 14.63 24.00 -10.43
C VAL A 475 13.58 23.86 -9.33
N ALA A 476 14.01 24.10 -8.08
CA ALA A 476 13.09 24.23 -6.96
C ALA A 476 12.30 25.53 -7.13
N THR A 477 11.02 25.41 -7.47
CA THR A 477 10.16 26.58 -7.76
C THR A 477 9.49 27.16 -6.52
N GLY A 478 9.56 26.45 -5.39
CA GLY A 478 8.77 26.78 -4.18
C GLY A 478 7.27 26.45 -4.30
N GLU A 479 6.79 26.13 -5.51
CA GLU A 479 5.43 25.72 -5.77
C GLU A 479 5.35 24.18 -5.89
N THR A 480 4.30 23.59 -5.33
CA THR A 480 4.02 22.16 -5.47
C THR A 480 3.30 21.91 -6.79
N GLY A 481 3.94 21.15 -7.68
CA GLY A 481 3.33 20.66 -8.90
C GLY A 481 2.29 19.58 -8.63
N ARG A 482 1.54 19.19 -9.66
CA ARG A 482 0.61 18.05 -9.61
C ARG A 482 1.00 17.00 -10.63
N GLY A 483 0.75 15.73 -10.29
CA GLY A 483 0.97 14.59 -11.15
C GLY A 483 0.17 13.38 -10.68
N ASN A 484 0.47 12.24 -11.25
CA ASN A 484 -0.09 10.95 -10.88
C ASN A 484 1.03 10.01 -10.43
N VAL A 485 0.74 9.01 -9.61
CA VAL A 485 1.73 7.99 -9.23
C VAL A 485 2.28 7.23 -10.45
N LEU A 486 1.48 7.11 -11.51
CA LEU A 486 1.88 6.51 -12.79
C LEU A 486 2.97 7.31 -13.52
N ASP A 487 3.12 8.60 -13.22
CA ASP A 487 4.09 9.48 -13.87
C ASP A 487 5.52 9.26 -13.38
N ILE A 488 5.71 8.52 -12.28
CA ILE A 488 7.02 8.29 -11.66
C ILE A 488 7.93 7.47 -12.58
N ALA A 489 7.48 6.31 -13.07
CA ALA A 489 8.28 5.46 -13.96
C ALA A 489 8.72 6.19 -15.25
N PRO A 490 7.83 6.84 -16.02
CA PRO A 490 8.23 7.59 -17.20
C PRO A 490 9.13 8.79 -16.85
N THR A 491 8.99 9.42 -15.68
CA THR A 491 9.89 10.50 -15.23
C THR A 491 11.31 9.98 -15.00
N ILE A 492 11.46 8.83 -14.35
CA ILE A 492 12.77 8.18 -14.12
C ILE A 492 13.39 7.75 -15.46
N LEU A 493 12.61 7.13 -16.36
CA LEU A 493 13.11 6.72 -17.68
C LEU A 493 13.55 7.92 -18.52
N ALA A 494 12.81 9.02 -18.51
CA ALA A 494 13.18 10.24 -19.18
C ALA A 494 14.48 10.86 -18.63
N ALA A 495 14.66 10.84 -17.30
CA ALA A 495 15.88 11.31 -16.65
C ALA A 495 17.11 10.46 -16.99
N LEU A 496 16.92 9.21 -17.40
CA LEU A 496 17.95 8.27 -17.88
C LEU A 496 18.19 8.35 -19.40
N ASP A 497 17.46 9.20 -20.11
CA ASP A 497 17.45 9.25 -21.56
C ASP A 497 17.10 7.89 -22.20
N VAL A 498 16.11 7.21 -21.61
CA VAL A 498 15.56 5.93 -22.07
C VAL A 498 14.24 6.19 -22.80
N ALA A 499 14.09 5.56 -23.96
CA ALA A 499 12.86 5.65 -24.74
C ALA A 499 11.66 5.16 -23.92
N LEU A 500 10.58 5.94 -23.93
CA LEU A 500 9.38 5.61 -23.17
C LEU A 500 8.60 4.50 -23.90
N PRO A 501 8.32 3.38 -23.22
CA PRO A 501 7.49 2.32 -23.78
C PRO A 501 6.05 2.80 -24.07
N GLU A 502 5.45 2.28 -25.15
CA GLU A 502 4.10 2.64 -25.58
C GLU A 502 2.99 2.19 -24.60
N TRP A 503 3.29 1.22 -23.75
CA TRP A 503 2.30 0.70 -22.79
C TRP A 503 2.09 1.59 -21.56
N LEU A 504 2.93 2.61 -21.33
CA LEU A 504 2.81 3.49 -20.16
C LEU A 504 1.47 4.23 -20.18
N ASP A 505 0.80 4.28 -19.04
CA ASP A 505 -0.38 5.12 -18.82
C ASP A 505 0.01 6.51 -18.28
N GLY A 506 1.16 6.58 -17.56
CA GLY A 506 1.75 7.84 -17.08
C GLY A 506 2.59 8.57 -18.14
N ARG A 507 3.00 9.79 -17.80
CA ARG A 507 3.86 10.66 -18.62
C ARG A 507 4.93 11.32 -17.74
N PRO A 508 6.09 11.72 -18.30
CA PRO A 508 7.11 12.41 -17.52
C PRO A 508 6.60 13.70 -16.87
N LEU A 509 6.89 13.86 -15.59
CA LEU A 509 6.66 15.12 -14.89
C LEU A 509 7.68 16.18 -15.34
N PRO A 510 7.31 17.47 -15.36
CA PRO A 510 8.20 18.54 -15.79
C PRO A 510 9.18 18.90 -14.67
N VAL A 511 10.14 18.03 -14.39
CA VAL A 511 11.13 18.20 -13.31
C VAL A 511 12.24 19.18 -13.65
N SER A 512 12.56 19.40 -14.95
CA SER A 512 13.62 20.30 -15.40
C SER A 512 13.07 21.62 -15.96
N ALA A 513 13.93 22.68 -15.96
CA ALA A 513 13.62 23.98 -16.54
C ALA A 513 13.28 23.88 -18.04
N ALA A 514 14.01 23.06 -18.80
CA ALA A 514 13.77 22.87 -20.24
C ALA A 514 12.40 22.25 -20.53
N ALA A 515 11.92 21.34 -19.66
CA ALA A 515 10.59 20.74 -19.80
C ALA A 515 9.46 21.74 -19.46
N HIS A 516 9.75 22.73 -18.62
CA HIS A 516 8.80 23.77 -18.27
C HIS A 516 8.60 24.79 -19.40
N GLU A 517 9.68 25.15 -20.09
CA GLU A 517 9.66 26.11 -21.22
C GLU A 517 9.07 25.50 -22.51
N SER A 518 9.18 24.19 -22.70
CA SER A 518 8.72 23.52 -23.93
C SER A 518 7.20 23.33 -24.02
N GLY A 519 6.41 23.84 -23.07
CA GLY A 519 4.93 23.84 -23.16
C GLY A 519 4.29 22.47 -23.14
N LEU A 520 4.97 21.42 -22.63
CA LEU A 520 4.38 20.11 -22.33
C LEU A 520 3.35 20.19 -21.18
N ALA A 521 3.16 21.37 -20.59
CA ALA A 521 2.00 21.75 -19.82
C ALA A 521 0.80 21.98 -20.78
N ARG A 522 0.32 20.94 -21.42
CA ARG A 522 -1.07 20.95 -21.91
C ARG A 522 -1.95 20.75 -20.67
N ASP A 523 -2.81 21.74 -20.44
CA ASP A 523 -3.89 21.70 -19.48
C ASP A 523 -4.48 20.29 -19.44
N GLY A 524 -4.24 19.60 -18.33
CA GLY A 524 -4.91 18.35 -18.06
C GLY A 524 -6.40 18.65 -17.99
N ALA A 525 -7.15 18.19 -18.97
CA ALA A 525 -8.56 17.98 -18.80
C ALA A 525 -8.69 16.97 -17.65
N ALA A 526 -8.82 17.50 -16.43
CA ALA A 526 -9.30 16.72 -15.30
C ALA A 526 -10.64 16.11 -15.74
N PRO A 527 -10.93 14.84 -15.48
CA PRO A 527 -12.29 14.37 -15.50
C PRO A 527 -13.06 15.30 -14.57
N ALA A 528 -14.11 15.95 -15.09
CA ALA A 528 -14.85 17.01 -14.45
C ALA A 528 -15.09 16.68 -12.96
N ALA A 529 -14.50 17.47 -12.08
CA ALA A 529 -14.92 17.56 -10.71
C ALA A 529 -16.37 18.05 -10.76
N LEU A 530 -17.32 17.18 -10.48
CA LEU A 530 -18.69 17.59 -10.20
C LEU A 530 -18.61 18.49 -8.97
N SER A 531 -18.77 19.80 -9.21
CA SER A 531 -18.93 20.80 -8.17
C SER A 531 -20.08 20.37 -7.28
N ALA A 532 -19.83 20.33 -5.99
CA ALA A 532 -20.90 20.44 -5.01
C ALA A 532 -21.54 21.83 -5.21
N ALA A 533 -22.69 21.86 -5.79
CA ALA A 533 -23.57 23.02 -5.80
C ALA A 533 -25.00 22.53 -5.60
N ASP A 534 -25.62 23.11 -4.55
CA ASP A 534 -27.02 23.17 -4.13
C ASP A 534 -27.66 21.90 -3.59
#